data_72f1dcad707f0f03f28739d4133876e3
#
_entry.id   72f1dcad707f0f03f28739d4133876e3
#
_cell.length_a   1.000
_cell.length_b   1.000
_cell.length_c   1.000
_cell.angle_alpha   90.00
_cell.angle_beta   90.00
_cell.angle_gamma   90.00
#
_symmetry.space_group_name_H-M   'P 1'
#
loop_
_entity.id
_entity.type
_entity.pdbx_description
1 polymer ?
#
loop_
_entity_poly.entity_id
_entity_poly.type
_entity_poly.pdbx_seq_one_letter_code
_entity_poly.pdbx_strand_id
1 'polypeptide(L)'
;RGYIELELDEFEVIRLIDYKSYTHAKCADKMNISRTTVTEIYARARKKIARSIMEGYPLRIEGNECIKKTGYPVLKVKGEHIMRIAVTYENESVFPHFGKTSQFKLYDVENNEIKESQVVGTEGLGHGALAILLSNMNVDVLICGGIGRGAIMALSGSNINVVGGVTGDCDTAVKAYLDGTLVPESEPTCGCSHDSCECHDE
;
A
#
# COMPACT_ATOMS: atom_id res chain seq x y z
N ARG A 1 4.72 -23.21 -8.24
CA ARG A 1 3.92 -23.46 -7.01
C ARG A 1 2.49 -23.05 -7.36
N GLY A 2 1.51 -23.99 -7.19
CA GLY A 2 0.11 -23.73 -7.48
C GLY A 2 -0.51 -22.72 -6.49
N TYR A 3 -1.62 -22.09 -6.89
CA TYR A 3 -2.46 -21.23 -6.04
C TYR A 3 -3.90 -21.68 -6.16
N ILE A 4 -4.75 -21.30 -5.21
CA ILE A 4 -6.19 -21.49 -5.27
C ILE A 4 -6.81 -20.14 -5.65
N GLU A 5 -7.59 -20.17 -6.72
CA GLU A 5 -8.23 -18.97 -7.26
C GLU A 5 -9.62 -18.80 -6.66
N LEU A 6 -9.88 -17.63 -6.11
CA LEU A 6 -11.18 -17.17 -5.65
C LEU A 6 -11.73 -16.17 -6.68
N GLU A 7 -12.88 -16.45 -7.25
CA GLU A 7 -13.56 -15.57 -8.18
C GLU A 7 -14.11 -14.32 -7.46
N LEU A 8 -14.36 -13.24 -8.18
CA LEU A 8 -14.78 -11.98 -7.58
C LEU A 8 -16.13 -12.07 -6.87
N ASP A 9 -17.08 -12.84 -7.44
CA ASP A 9 -18.37 -13.10 -6.83
C ASP A 9 -18.25 -13.93 -5.54
N GLU A 10 -17.34 -14.90 -5.52
CA GLU A 10 -17.01 -15.70 -4.35
C GLU A 10 -16.40 -14.84 -3.23
N PHE A 11 -15.47 -13.95 -3.59
CA PHE A 11 -14.88 -12.98 -2.66
C PHE A 11 -15.95 -12.04 -2.08
N GLU A 12 -16.82 -11.48 -2.94
CA GLU A 12 -17.86 -10.55 -2.51
C GLU A 12 -18.88 -11.21 -1.57
N VAL A 13 -19.28 -12.44 -1.85
CA VAL A 13 -20.17 -13.21 -0.97
C VAL A 13 -19.55 -13.46 0.40
N ILE A 14 -18.26 -13.85 0.46
CA ILE A 14 -17.51 -14.00 1.72
C ILE A 14 -17.44 -12.66 2.46
N ARG A 15 -17.15 -11.58 1.75
CA ARG A 15 -17.08 -10.24 2.33
C ARG A 15 -18.42 -9.81 2.95
N LEU A 16 -19.53 -10.04 2.26
CA LEU A 16 -20.85 -9.64 2.73
C LEU A 16 -21.34 -10.53 3.88
N ILE A 17 -21.18 -11.85 3.80
CA ILE A 17 -21.71 -12.78 4.78
C ILE A 17 -20.78 -12.89 5.99
N ASP A 18 -19.51 -13.27 5.80
CA ASP A 18 -18.61 -13.59 6.91
C ASP A 18 -18.02 -12.31 7.55
N TYR A 19 -17.61 -11.29 6.75
CA TYR A 19 -17.00 -10.09 7.30
C TYR A 19 -18.03 -9.03 7.71
N LYS A 20 -19.11 -8.80 6.91
CA LYS A 20 -20.16 -7.82 7.21
C LYS A 20 -21.35 -8.41 7.97
N SER A 21 -21.35 -9.72 8.24
CA SER A 21 -22.42 -10.44 8.95
C SER A 21 -23.81 -10.27 8.33
N TYR A 22 -23.88 -10.21 6.99
CA TYR A 22 -25.14 -10.17 6.29
C TYR A 22 -25.78 -11.55 6.20
N THR A 23 -27.12 -11.61 6.20
CA THR A 23 -27.85 -12.83 5.87
C THR A 23 -27.74 -13.11 4.36
N HIS A 24 -27.92 -14.38 3.97
CA HIS A 24 -27.96 -14.76 2.55
C HIS A 24 -28.98 -13.96 1.74
N ALA A 25 -30.15 -13.65 2.35
CA ALA A 25 -31.16 -12.82 1.69
C ALA A 25 -30.64 -11.40 1.44
N LYS A 26 -30.07 -10.75 2.46
CA LYS A 26 -29.49 -9.40 2.31
C LYS A 26 -28.31 -9.35 1.35
N CYS A 27 -27.53 -10.42 1.30
CA CYS A 27 -26.44 -10.58 0.33
C CYS A 27 -26.99 -10.66 -1.10
N ALA A 28 -28.02 -11.48 -1.32
CA ALA A 28 -28.73 -11.63 -2.59
C ALA A 28 -29.27 -10.31 -3.12
N ASP A 29 -29.93 -9.53 -2.26
CA ASP A 29 -30.45 -8.18 -2.60
C ASP A 29 -29.29 -7.23 -3.01
N LYS A 30 -28.16 -7.28 -2.27
CA LYS A 30 -27.00 -6.42 -2.56
C LYS A 30 -26.29 -6.77 -3.87
N MET A 31 -26.23 -8.04 -4.19
CA MET A 31 -25.56 -8.54 -5.41
C MET A 31 -26.53 -8.62 -6.60
N ASN A 32 -27.84 -8.37 -6.39
CA ASN A 32 -28.89 -8.50 -7.40
C ASN A 32 -28.94 -9.90 -8.05
N ILE A 33 -28.84 -10.94 -7.20
CA ILE A 33 -28.92 -12.35 -7.60
C ILE A 33 -29.87 -13.12 -6.69
N SER A 34 -30.19 -14.37 -7.04
CA SER A 34 -31.05 -15.20 -6.20
C SER A 34 -30.37 -15.64 -4.89
N ARG A 35 -31.17 -15.86 -3.83
CA ARG A 35 -30.67 -16.43 -2.57
C ARG A 35 -30.02 -17.80 -2.76
N THR A 36 -30.54 -18.61 -3.65
CA THR A 36 -30.00 -19.94 -3.99
C THR A 36 -28.60 -19.78 -4.60
N THR A 37 -28.44 -18.87 -5.55
CA THR A 37 -27.14 -18.56 -6.16
C THR A 37 -26.13 -18.08 -5.13
N VAL A 38 -26.51 -17.21 -4.18
CA VAL A 38 -25.63 -16.79 -3.08
C VAL A 38 -25.20 -18.00 -2.25
N THR A 39 -26.09 -18.93 -1.93
CA THR A 39 -25.77 -20.14 -1.14
C THR A 39 -24.77 -21.03 -1.87
N GLU A 40 -24.91 -21.20 -3.18
CA GLU A 40 -23.99 -21.99 -4.00
C GLU A 40 -22.60 -21.34 -4.11
N ILE A 41 -22.56 -20.03 -4.39
CA ILE A 41 -21.30 -19.26 -4.44
C ILE A 41 -20.59 -19.32 -3.09
N TYR A 42 -21.31 -19.11 -1.99
CA TYR A 42 -20.77 -19.15 -0.65
C TYR A 42 -20.17 -20.51 -0.29
N ALA A 43 -20.84 -21.61 -0.65
CA ALA A 43 -20.33 -22.95 -0.42
C ALA A 43 -19.03 -23.21 -1.21
N ARG A 44 -18.97 -22.78 -2.49
CA ARG A 44 -17.75 -22.92 -3.31
C ARG A 44 -16.62 -22.09 -2.72
N ALA A 45 -16.86 -20.82 -2.38
CA ALA A 45 -15.88 -19.91 -1.82
C ALA A 45 -15.25 -20.45 -0.53
N ARG A 46 -16.07 -20.90 0.42
CA ARG A 46 -15.59 -21.49 1.68
C ARG A 46 -14.77 -22.75 1.47
N LYS A 47 -15.16 -23.62 0.51
CA LYS A 47 -14.38 -24.81 0.16
C LYS A 47 -12.99 -24.45 -0.38
N LYS A 48 -12.90 -23.43 -1.25
CA LYS A 48 -11.64 -22.92 -1.78
C LYS A 48 -10.74 -22.34 -0.67
N ILE A 49 -11.31 -21.56 0.24
CA ILE A 49 -10.59 -20.99 1.40
C ILE A 49 -10.09 -22.10 2.33
N ALA A 50 -10.95 -23.07 2.67
CA ALA A 50 -10.57 -24.20 3.51
C ALA A 50 -9.43 -25.01 2.87
N ARG A 51 -9.49 -25.23 1.57
CA ARG A 51 -8.45 -25.91 0.82
C ARG A 51 -7.12 -25.16 0.84
N SER A 52 -7.16 -23.82 0.67
CA SER A 52 -5.98 -22.95 0.78
C SER A 52 -5.28 -23.11 2.13
N ILE A 53 -6.04 -23.12 3.21
CA ILE A 53 -5.51 -23.26 4.57
C ILE A 53 -4.95 -24.67 4.79
N MET A 54 -5.68 -25.71 4.39
CA MET A 54 -5.32 -27.12 4.67
C MET A 54 -4.14 -27.62 3.82
N GLU A 55 -4.07 -27.17 2.56
CA GLU A 55 -3.03 -27.61 1.61
C GLU A 55 -1.84 -26.63 1.56
N GLY A 56 -1.93 -25.47 2.24
CA GLY A 56 -0.86 -24.47 2.27
C GLY A 56 -0.64 -23.75 0.92
N TYR A 57 -1.66 -23.71 0.06
CA TYR A 57 -1.60 -22.96 -1.18
C TYR A 57 -2.01 -21.50 -0.95
N PRO A 58 -1.32 -20.52 -1.59
CA PRO A 58 -1.75 -19.13 -1.54
C PRO A 58 -3.11 -18.96 -2.22
N LEU A 59 -3.96 -18.13 -1.63
CA LEU A 59 -5.25 -17.73 -2.21
C LEU A 59 -5.04 -16.55 -3.15
N ARG A 60 -5.54 -16.66 -4.38
CA ARG A 60 -5.52 -15.58 -5.36
C ARG A 60 -6.95 -15.16 -5.66
N ILE A 61 -7.22 -13.85 -5.70
CA ILE A 61 -8.53 -13.31 -6.08
C ILE A 61 -8.39 -12.74 -7.51
N GLU A 62 -9.18 -13.24 -8.46
CA GLU A 62 -9.19 -12.70 -9.84
C GLU A 62 -10.34 -11.71 -10.04
N GLY A 63 -10.09 -10.67 -10.84
CA GLY A 63 -11.13 -9.73 -11.24
C GLY A 63 -10.77 -8.24 -11.13
N ASN A 64 -9.64 -7.84 -11.69
CA ASN A 64 -9.11 -6.49 -11.52
C ASN A 64 -9.88 -5.36 -12.24
N GLU A 65 -10.79 -5.67 -13.18
CA GLU A 65 -11.42 -4.65 -14.03
C GLU A 65 -12.80 -4.14 -13.52
N CYS A 66 -13.53 -4.95 -12.75
CA CYS A 66 -14.87 -4.58 -12.28
C CYS A 66 -14.90 -3.74 -10.99
N ILE A 67 -13.81 -3.71 -10.23
CA ILE A 67 -13.76 -3.03 -8.90
C ILE A 67 -13.72 -1.51 -9.04
N LYS A 68 -13.27 -0.98 -10.17
CA LYS A 68 -13.18 0.47 -10.43
C LYS A 68 -14.53 1.21 -10.42
N LYS A 69 -15.65 0.49 -10.53
CA LYS A 69 -16.99 1.10 -10.62
C LYS A 69 -17.77 1.14 -9.31
N THR A 70 -17.33 0.46 -8.26
CA THR A 70 -18.11 0.30 -7.02
C THR A 70 -17.60 1.09 -5.82
N GLY A 71 -16.53 1.91 -5.96
CA GLY A 71 -16.02 2.78 -4.90
C GLY A 71 -15.43 2.05 -3.69
N TYR A 72 -15.16 0.75 -3.78
CA TYR A 72 -14.51 -0.01 -2.71
C TYR A 72 -12.99 0.14 -2.79
N PRO A 73 -12.29 0.24 -1.65
CA PRO A 73 -10.83 0.19 -1.66
C PRO A 73 -10.40 -1.15 -2.26
N VAL A 74 -9.70 -1.07 -3.37
CA VAL A 74 -9.11 -2.23 -4.02
C VAL A 74 -8.14 -2.87 -3.03
N LEU A 75 -8.48 -4.03 -2.49
CA LEU A 75 -7.48 -4.90 -1.90
C LEU A 75 -6.53 -5.28 -3.04
N LYS A 76 -5.34 -4.70 -3.05
CA LYS A 76 -4.31 -4.98 -4.06
C LYS A 76 -3.96 -6.47 -4.00
N VAL A 77 -4.56 -7.25 -4.87
CA VAL A 77 -4.21 -8.67 -5.04
C VAL A 77 -3.04 -8.73 -6.01
N LYS A 78 -1.99 -9.42 -5.62
CA LYS A 78 -0.78 -9.65 -6.42
C LYS A 78 -1.09 -10.42 -7.72
N GLY A 79 -1.50 -9.69 -8.74
CA GLY A 79 -1.34 -10.08 -10.14
C GLY A 79 -0.65 -8.90 -10.79
N GLU A 80 0.64 -8.98 -11.07
CA GLU A 80 1.50 -7.90 -11.59
C GLU A 80 1.40 -6.62 -10.72
N HIS A 81 1.79 -6.74 -9.46
CA HIS A 81 1.82 -5.59 -8.56
C HIS A 81 3.01 -4.72 -8.97
N ILE A 82 2.71 -3.63 -9.68
CA ILE A 82 3.68 -2.53 -9.82
C ILE A 82 3.85 -1.95 -8.41
N MET A 83 4.93 -2.29 -7.75
CA MET A 83 5.29 -1.71 -6.47
C MET A 83 5.70 -0.27 -6.69
N ARG A 84 5.03 0.68 -6.03
CA ARG A 84 5.39 2.09 -6.14
C ARG A 84 6.22 2.52 -4.93
N ILE A 85 7.45 2.94 -5.20
CA ILE A 85 8.39 3.44 -4.20
C ILE A 85 8.46 4.96 -4.33
N ALA A 86 8.27 5.69 -3.23
CA ALA A 86 8.51 7.13 -3.16
C ALA A 86 9.82 7.38 -2.43
N VAL A 87 10.61 8.29 -2.95
CA VAL A 87 11.86 8.76 -2.31
C VAL A 87 11.75 10.26 -2.09
N THR A 88 12.06 10.76 -0.87
CA THR A 88 12.22 12.20 -0.65
C THR A 88 13.34 12.70 -1.54
N TYR A 89 13.09 13.74 -2.35
CA TYR A 89 13.95 14.08 -3.48
C TYR A 89 14.41 15.53 -3.46
N GLU A 90 15.71 15.72 -3.68
CA GLU A 90 16.33 17.00 -4.00
C GLU A 90 17.63 16.76 -4.80
N ASN A 91 17.73 17.32 -6.02
CA ASN A 91 18.94 17.27 -6.85
C ASN A 91 19.52 15.84 -6.99
N GLU A 92 18.69 14.86 -7.36
CA GLU A 92 19.01 13.43 -7.53
C GLU A 92 19.34 12.67 -6.24
N SER A 93 19.38 13.36 -5.10
CA SER A 93 19.71 12.80 -3.81
C SER A 93 18.49 12.65 -2.89
N VAL A 94 18.57 11.72 -1.95
CA VAL A 94 17.57 11.55 -0.89
C VAL A 94 17.58 12.79 -0.01
N PHE A 95 16.45 13.51 0.04
CA PHE A 95 16.32 14.67 0.90
C PHE A 95 16.30 14.27 2.38
N PRO A 96 17.09 14.95 3.25
CA PRO A 96 17.34 14.48 4.62
C PRO A 96 16.13 14.56 5.56
N HIS A 97 15.06 15.28 5.24
CA HIS A 97 13.93 15.50 6.15
C HIS A 97 12.59 15.29 5.45
N PHE A 98 11.86 14.19 5.77
CA PHE A 98 10.55 13.88 5.20
C PHE A 98 9.58 15.09 5.24
N GLY A 99 9.44 15.73 6.39
CA GLY A 99 8.45 16.77 6.58
C GLY A 99 8.76 18.13 5.92
N LYS A 100 9.95 18.28 5.38
CA LYS A 100 10.39 19.50 4.68
C LYS A 100 10.66 19.27 3.21
N THR A 101 10.41 18.04 2.71
CA THR A 101 10.66 17.74 1.29
C THR A 101 9.70 18.51 0.40
N SER A 102 10.23 19.14 -0.63
CA SER A 102 9.46 19.85 -1.67
C SER A 102 9.07 18.93 -2.83
N GLN A 103 9.71 17.77 -2.95
CA GLN A 103 9.51 16.85 -4.05
C GLN A 103 9.67 15.40 -3.60
N PHE A 104 8.97 14.50 -4.30
CA PHE A 104 9.20 13.06 -4.25
C PHE A 104 9.57 12.56 -5.63
N LYS A 105 10.53 11.64 -5.71
CA LYS A 105 10.75 10.83 -6.90
C LYS A 105 10.02 9.50 -6.71
N LEU A 106 9.06 9.23 -7.57
CA LEU A 106 8.27 8.01 -7.58
C LEU A 106 8.89 7.02 -8.56
N TYR A 107 8.94 5.77 -8.18
CA TYR A 107 9.43 4.67 -9.00
C TYR A 107 8.37 3.59 -9.09
N ASP A 108 7.99 3.22 -10.30
CA ASP A 108 7.14 2.07 -10.57
C ASP A 108 8.04 0.86 -10.86
N VAL A 109 7.91 -0.15 -10.00
CA VAL A 109 8.76 -1.34 -9.98
C VAL A 109 7.93 -2.58 -10.27
N GLU A 110 8.35 -3.36 -11.24
CA GLU A 110 7.75 -4.64 -11.61
C GLU A 110 8.83 -5.71 -11.68
N ASN A 111 8.60 -6.88 -11.07
CA ASN A 111 9.56 -7.98 -11.01
C ASN A 111 10.97 -7.59 -10.52
N ASN A 112 11.06 -6.71 -9.51
CA ASN A 112 12.30 -6.14 -9.00
C ASN A 112 13.08 -5.24 -9.99
N GLU A 113 12.46 -4.82 -11.08
CA GLU A 113 13.03 -3.88 -12.04
C GLU A 113 12.28 -2.55 -12.05
N ILE A 114 12.99 -1.44 -12.04
CA ILE A 114 12.41 -0.11 -12.21
C ILE A 114 11.95 0.03 -13.67
N LYS A 115 10.65 0.21 -13.87
CA LYS A 115 10.04 0.40 -15.20
C LYS A 115 9.91 1.88 -15.57
N GLU A 116 9.52 2.70 -14.60
CA GLU A 116 9.30 4.12 -14.80
C GLU A 116 9.70 4.91 -13.56
N SER A 117 10.13 6.15 -13.73
CA SER A 117 10.31 7.08 -12.62
C SER A 117 9.83 8.48 -12.99
N GLN A 118 9.26 9.19 -12.02
CA GLN A 118 8.78 10.56 -12.19
C GLN A 118 8.99 11.38 -10.92
N VAL A 119 9.23 12.67 -11.08
CA VAL A 119 9.34 13.61 -9.95
C VAL A 119 8.02 14.36 -9.79
N VAL A 120 7.51 14.41 -8.57
CA VAL A 120 6.26 15.09 -8.21
C VAL A 120 6.51 16.10 -7.10
N GLY A 121 5.91 17.30 -7.21
CA GLY A 121 5.98 18.33 -6.19
C GLY A 121 5.03 18.06 -5.03
N THR A 122 5.37 18.56 -3.85
CA THR A 122 4.53 18.47 -2.64
C THR A 122 3.68 19.72 -2.42
N GLU A 123 3.84 20.76 -3.24
CA GLU A 123 3.11 22.04 -3.16
C GLU A 123 3.13 22.69 -1.76
N GLY A 124 4.18 22.45 -0.97
CA GLY A 124 4.32 22.99 0.38
C GLY A 124 3.40 22.39 1.43
N LEU A 125 2.90 21.18 1.19
CA LEU A 125 2.04 20.45 2.13
C LEU A 125 2.79 20.08 3.43
N GLY A 126 2.15 20.29 4.58
CA GLY A 126 2.67 19.87 5.88
C GLY A 126 2.65 18.34 6.08
N HIS A 127 3.32 17.86 7.14
CA HIS A 127 3.59 16.43 7.39
C HIS A 127 2.37 15.50 7.29
N GLY A 128 1.22 15.90 7.81
CA GLY A 128 -0.01 15.08 7.74
C GLY A 128 -0.57 14.98 6.33
N ALA A 129 -0.48 16.06 5.55
CA ALA A 129 -0.95 16.09 4.18
C ALA A 129 -0.04 15.28 3.23
N LEU A 130 1.27 15.19 3.53
CA LEU A 130 2.21 14.35 2.76
C LEU A 130 1.87 12.86 2.85
N ALA A 131 1.45 12.37 4.02
CA ALA A 131 1.02 10.97 4.16
C ALA A 131 -0.24 10.68 3.33
N ILE A 132 -1.20 11.61 3.30
CA ILE A 132 -2.41 11.51 2.48
C ILE A 132 -2.04 11.57 0.98
N LEU A 133 -1.13 12.46 0.60
CA LEU A 133 -0.65 12.58 -0.79
C LEU A 133 -0.05 11.26 -1.27
N LEU A 134 0.87 10.67 -0.50
CA LEU A 134 1.50 9.39 -0.83
C LEU A 134 0.49 8.23 -0.89
N SER A 135 -0.49 8.22 0.02
CA SER A 135 -1.59 7.25 0.01
C SER A 135 -2.45 7.38 -1.25
N ASN A 136 -2.81 8.60 -1.65
CA ASN A 136 -3.58 8.87 -2.88
C ASN A 136 -2.81 8.49 -4.15
N MET A 137 -1.48 8.56 -4.11
CA MET A 137 -0.60 8.12 -5.20
C MET A 137 -0.34 6.61 -5.19
N ASN A 138 -0.99 5.85 -4.29
CA ASN A 138 -0.80 4.40 -4.12
C ASN A 138 0.66 4.00 -3.89
N VAL A 139 1.38 4.74 -3.08
CA VAL A 139 2.74 4.42 -2.68
C VAL A 139 2.72 3.23 -1.71
N ASP A 140 3.58 2.26 -1.94
CA ASP A 140 3.74 1.07 -1.10
C ASP A 140 4.91 1.21 -0.13
N VAL A 141 5.97 1.91 -0.58
CA VAL A 141 7.21 2.10 0.19
C VAL A 141 7.65 3.55 0.12
N LEU A 142 8.02 4.11 1.26
CA LEU A 142 8.68 5.41 1.35
C LEU A 142 10.13 5.22 1.80
N ILE A 143 11.07 5.72 1.01
CA ILE A 143 12.49 5.83 1.38
C ILE A 143 12.78 7.30 1.67
N CYS A 144 13.35 7.60 2.82
CA CYS A 144 13.64 8.98 3.23
C CYS A 144 14.84 9.06 4.18
N GLY A 145 15.33 10.26 4.40
CA GLY A 145 16.26 10.56 5.47
C GLY A 145 15.58 10.51 6.85
N GLY A 146 15.67 11.57 7.63
CA GLY A 146 15.01 11.67 8.93
C GLY A 146 13.50 11.81 8.80
N ILE A 147 12.77 11.07 9.65
CA ILE A 147 11.31 11.11 9.73
C ILE A 147 10.86 11.04 11.18
N GLY A 148 9.87 11.85 11.56
CA GLY A 148 9.33 11.86 12.91
C GLY A 148 8.35 10.70 13.17
N ARG A 149 8.24 10.27 14.45
CA ARG A 149 7.35 9.17 14.87
C ARG A 149 5.89 9.37 14.45
N GLY A 150 5.36 10.59 14.52
CA GLY A 150 3.99 10.90 14.10
C GLY A 150 3.75 10.63 12.61
N ALA A 151 4.72 10.97 11.76
CA ALA A 151 4.66 10.70 10.33
C ALA A 151 4.74 9.19 10.04
N ILE A 152 5.61 8.45 10.75
CA ILE A 152 5.70 6.99 10.63
C ILE A 152 4.36 6.33 10.97
N MET A 153 3.71 6.76 12.06
CA MET A 153 2.39 6.22 12.46
C MET A 153 1.30 6.52 11.41
N ALA A 154 1.29 7.73 10.85
CA ALA A 154 0.32 8.11 9.81
C ALA A 154 0.52 7.30 8.52
N LEU A 155 1.77 7.09 8.10
CA LEU A 155 2.12 6.30 6.92
C LEU A 155 1.81 4.81 7.12
N SER A 156 2.13 4.26 8.30
CA SER A 156 1.79 2.87 8.65
C SER A 156 0.29 2.64 8.67
N GLY A 157 -0.49 3.62 9.16
CA GLY A 157 -1.96 3.59 9.10
C GLY A 157 -2.53 3.56 7.68
N SER A 158 -1.74 4.00 6.69
CA SER A 158 -2.04 3.96 5.26
C SER A 158 -1.40 2.76 4.53
N ASN A 159 -0.86 1.77 5.26
CA ASN A 159 -0.14 0.61 4.72
C ASN A 159 1.10 0.97 3.87
N ILE A 160 1.74 2.10 4.14
CA ILE A 160 2.99 2.50 3.51
C ILE A 160 4.16 2.02 4.39
N ASN A 161 5.04 1.21 3.83
CA ASN A 161 6.26 0.77 4.51
C ASN A 161 7.29 1.91 4.49
N VAL A 162 7.87 2.25 5.64
CA VAL A 162 8.81 3.38 5.77
C VAL A 162 10.22 2.87 6.01
N VAL A 163 11.15 3.30 5.15
CA VAL A 163 12.60 3.09 5.31
C VAL A 163 13.24 4.46 5.52
N GLY A 164 13.48 4.80 6.78
CA GLY A 164 14.11 6.07 7.17
C GLY A 164 15.61 5.93 7.40
N GLY A 165 16.31 7.07 7.53
CA GLY A 165 17.74 7.10 7.76
C GLY A 165 18.61 6.83 6.54
N VAL A 166 18.05 6.99 5.34
CA VAL A 166 18.73 6.77 4.07
C VAL A 166 19.31 8.09 3.55
N THR A 167 20.51 8.02 2.98
CA THR A 167 21.22 9.15 2.37
C THR A 167 21.78 8.76 0.99
N GLY A 168 22.25 9.73 0.24
CA GLY A 168 22.89 9.53 -1.05
C GLY A 168 21.94 9.58 -2.24
N ASP A 169 22.32 8.97 -3.34
CA ASP A 169 21.62 9.01 -4.62
C ASP A 169 20.31 8.19 -4.57
N CYS A 170 19.22 8.75 -5.10
CA CYS A 170 17.88 8.13 -5.05
C CYS A 170 17.81 6.81 -5.82
N ASP A 171 18.40 6.74 -7.01
CA ASP A 171 18.33 5.55 -7.86
C ASP A 171 19.15 4.40 -7.24
N THR A 172 20.27 4.73 -6.62
CA THR A 172 21.10 3.78 -5.88
C THR A 172 20.37 3.26 -4.65
N ALA A 173 19.68 4.13 -3.89
CA ALA A 173 18.90 3.74 -2.72
C ALA A 173 17.76 2.79 -3.09
N VAL A 174 17.03 3.06 -4.18
CA VAL A 174 15.95 2.18 -4.65
C VAL A 174 16.50 0.83 -5.11
N LYS A 175 17.60 0.79 -5.86
CA LYS A 175 18.23 -0.47 -6.28
C LYS A 175 18.69 -1.30 -5.07
N ALA A 176 19.35 -0.65 -4.09
CA ALA A 176 19.77 -1.33 -2.87
C ALA A 176 18.58 -1.87 -2.05
N TYR A 177 17.45 -1.15 -2.04
CA TYR A 177 16.20 -1.62 -1.43
C TYR A 177 15.67 -2.88 -2.13
N LEU A 178 15.64 -2.89 -3.46
CA LEU A 178 15.17 -4.02 -4.26
C LEU A 178 16.06 -5.25 -4.11
N ASP A 179 17.37 -5.05 -4.01
CA ASP A 179 18.36 -6.10 -3.80
C ASP A 179 18.42 -6.59 -2.33
N GLY A 180 17.70 -5.92 -1.40
CA GLY A 180 17.74 -6.23 0.02
C GLY A 180 19.04 -5.85 0.72
N THR A 181 19.87 -4.99 0.11
CA THR A 181 21.17 -4.55 0.62
C THR A 181 21.15 -3.14 1.23
N LEU A 182 19.99 -2.46 1.20
CA LEU A 182 19.85 -1.12 1.76
C LEU A 182 20.03 -1.14 3.27
N VAL A 183 21.09 -0.50 3.75
CA VAL A 183 21.38 -0.31 5.17
C VAL A 183 21.13 1.15 5.51
N PRO A 184 20.17 1.47 6.40
CA PRO A 184 20.00 2.83 6.90
C PRO A 184 21.23 3.30 7.67
N GLU A 185 21.73 4.51 7.37
CA GLU A 185 22.93 5.07 8.03
C GLU A 185 22.62 5.64 9.42
N SER A 186 21.35 5.87 9.74
CA SER A 186 20.91 6.41 11.03
C SER A 186 19.55 5.83 11.46
N GLU A 187 19.27 5.82 12.76
CA GLU A 187 17.90 5.54 13.23
C GLU A 187 16.93 6.58 12.65
N PRO A 188 15.72 6.20 12.22
CA PRO A 188 14.75 7.08 11.55
C PRO A 188 14.08 8.07 12.53
N THR A 189 14.84 8.66 13.43
CA THR A 189 14.33 9.61 14.42
C THR A 189 14.90 11.00 14.19
N CYS A 190 14.05 11.94 13.72
CA CYS A 190 14.32 13.34 14.03
C CYS A 190 14.20 13.49 15.55
N GLY A 191 15.29 13.91 16.21
CA GLY A 191 15.37 14.11 17.66
C GLY A 191 14.56 15.31 18.16
N CYS A 192 13.30 15.44 17.77
CA CYS A 192 12.36 16.41 18.29
C CYS A 192 11.71 15.78 19.53
N SER A 193 12.26 16.06 20.69
CA SER A 193 11.58 15.89 21.98
C SER A 193 10.30 16.73 22.00
N HIS A 194 9.23 16.19 22.54
CA HIS A 194 7.84 16.64 22.47
C HIS A 194 7.49 18.01 23.07
N ASP A 195 8.45 18.86 23.48
CA ASP A 195 8.18 20.12 24.21
C ASP A 195 8.63 21.43 23.55
N SER A 196 9.15 21.42 22.33
CA SER A 196 9.49 22.68 21.65
C SER A 196 9.61 22.51 20.14
N CYS A 197 8.52 22.31 19.41
CA CYS A 197 8.42 22.64 18.01
C CYS A 197 7.75 24.01 17.88
N GLU A 198 8.47 25.07 18.22
CA GLU A 198 8.20 26.40 17.69
C GLU A 198 8.72 26.45 16.27
N CYS A 199 7.86 26.16 15.29
CA CYS A 199 8.07 26.55 13.91
C CYS A 199 7.69 28.04 13.85
N HIS A 200 8.65 28.91 14.04
CA HIS A 200 8.48 30.30 13.70
C HIS A 200 8.33 30.41 12.18
N ASP A 201 7.17 30.95 11.76
CA ASP A 201 6.97 31.56 10.47
C ASP A 201 7.92 32.76 10.34
N GLU A 202 8.80 32.75 9.34
CA GLU A 202 9.36 33.93 8.66
C GLU A 202 9.42 33.63 7.17
#